data_68a4434a69ff2c34f7ea8523e57226f8
#
_entry.id   68a4434a69ff2c34f7ea8523e57226f8
#
_cell.length_a   1.000
_cell.length_b   1.000
_cell.length_c   1.000
_cell.angle_alpha   90.00
_cell.angle_beta   90.00
_cell.angle_gamma   90.00
#
_symmetry.space_group_name_H-M   'P 1'
#
loop_
_entity.id
_entity.type
_entity.pdbx_description
1 polymer ?
#
loop_
_entity_poly.entity_id
_entity_poly.type
_entity_poly.pdbx_seq_one_letter_code
_entity_poly.pdbx_strand_id
1 'polypeptide(L)'
;MKDKKKDTSLAKKDERSLTNVNYQRDRLFKKGINLMADEKLEEAVENFEMILRADPNDVEAMLKLGYSRFHLDDHSEAMRVYDKILDIDVTNPEAWNLKSLVNYEKKNYAKALDCVEKAIDSDPTYGMAWYNKGCYLSMLNQVPDSLEALKRSIEIDVKNARKAVKDKDFVNVRSEEGFKRIIEVVLIESLRQGYHTIGSIVWTTFLGKEDTIKGLDELILKGVVVKNEKRQGFNQIIPIYDLVPDVANKLGAKKRGLLGPKTIGKVSTPVKSLKEIGLAVQTTMAAIENEDLEKTVESFDAYINPAKCGQQMIDEFLDEQREIRLFKIRLDDKGQDYLIDNKKKMLELFENMEMTVTKKLRANVPQN
;
A
#
# COMPACT_ATOMS: atom_id res chain seq x y z
N MET A 1 11.34 -59.04 17.59
CA MET A 1 12.04 -58.02 16.77
C MET A 1 11.36 -57.70 15.42
N LYS A 2 10.31 -58.40 14.98
CA LYS A 2 9.59 -58.12 13.72
C LYS A 2 8.49 -57.05 13.83
N ASP A 3 7.91 -56.84 15.01
CA ASP A 3 6.81 -55.86 15.18
C ASP A 3 7.24 -54.40 15.27
N LYS A 4 8.45 -54.09 15.79
CA LYS A 4 8.99 -52.72 15.83
C LYS A 4 9.35 -52.13 14.46
N LYS A 5 9.62 -52.97 13.39
CA LYS A 5 9.92 -52.47 12.04
C LYS A 5 8.67 -52.18 11.24
N LYS A 6 7.51 -52.74 11.59
CA LYS A 6 6.23 -52.45 10.93
C LYS A 6 5.68 -51.11 11.36
N ASP A 7 5.79 -50.78 12.63
CA ASP A 7 5.31 -49.51 13.22
C ASP A 7 6.08 -48.28 12.66
N THR A 8 7.41 -48.40 12.52
CA THR A 8 8.24 -47.30 11.97
C THR A 8 8.05 -47.08 10.46
N SER A 9 7.60 -48.08 9.72
CA SER A 9 7.33 -47.97 8.27
C SER A 9 5.96 -47.35 7.99
N LEU A 10 4.97 -47.62 8.80
CA LEU A 10 3.64 -46.98 8.78
C LEU A 10 3.73 -45.52 9.16
N ALA A 11 4.41 -45.17 10.27
CA ALA A 11 4.62 -43.79 10.69
C ALA A 11 5.35 -42.95 9.62
N LYS A 12 6.40 -43.49 8.97
CA LYS A 12 7.09 -42.82 7.86
C LYS A 12 6.25 -42.67 6.58
N LYS A 13 5.28 -43.55 6.36
CA LYS A 13 4.36 -43.49 5.22
C LYS A 13 3.29 -42.42 5.47
N ASP A 14 2.82 -42.32 6.69
CA ASP A 14 1.86 -41.31 7.13
C ASP A 14 2.50 -39.91 7.15
N GLU A 15 3.75 -39.77 7.61
CA GLU A 15 4.50 -38.50 7.56
C GLU A 15 4.74 -38.01 6.11
N ARG A 16 5.07 -38.90 5.18
CA ARG A 16 5.22 -38.55 3.76
C ARG A 16 3.90 -38.20 3.09
N SER A 17 2.82 -38.83 3.50
CA SER A 17 1.47 -38.52 3.04
C SER A 17 1.02 -37.15 3.51
N LEU A 18 1.20 -36.85 4.79
CA LEU A 18 0.88 -35.54 5.40
C LEU A 18 1.72 -34.40 4.80
N THR A 19 3.03 -34.63 4.60
CA THR A 19 3.89 -33.64 3.96
C THR A 19 3.49 -33.34 2.52
N ASN A 20 3.00 -34.32 1.78
CA ASN A 20 2.53 -34.13 0.41
C ASN A 20 1.18 -33.38 0.37
N VAL A 21 0.27 -33.65 1.31
CA VAL A 21 -1.02 -32.93 1.42
C VAL A 21 -0.77 -31.46 1.76
N ASN A 22 0.07 -31.20 2.76
CA ASN A 22 0.42 -29.82 3.14
C ASN A 22 1.11 -29.07 1.99
N TYR A 23 2.02 -29.69 1.27
CA TYR A 23 2.67 -29.11 0.10
C TYR A 23 1.66 -28.74 -1.01
N GLN A 24 0.69 -29.61 -1.29
CA GLN A 24 -0.36 -29.31 -2.27
C GLN A 24 -1.29 -28.19 -1.80
N ARG A 25 -1.64 -28.17 -0.54
CA ARG A 25 -2.42 -27.09 0.10
C ARG A 25 -1.72 -25.74 -0.05
N ASP A 26 -0.43 -25.67 0.33
CA ASP A 26 0.34 -24.42 0.28
C ASP A 26 0.55 -23.93 -1.15
N ARG A 27 0.76 -24.85 -2.11
CA ARG A 27 0.84 -24.52 -3.52
C ARG A 27 -0.45 -23.92 -4.07
N LEU A 28 -1.60 -24.54 -3.77
CA LEU A 28 -2.91 -24.02 -4.18
C LEU A 28 -3.22 -22.68 -3.51
N PHE A 29 -2.91 -22.55 -2.22
CA PHE A 29 -3.11 -21.31 -1.48
C PHE A 29 -2.29 -20.16 -2.07
N LYS A 30 -0.99 -20.37 -2.29
CA LYS A 30 -0.11 -19.37 -2.90
C LYS A 30 -0.60 -18.99 -4.31
N LYS A 31 -1.02 -19.98 -5.11
CA LYS A 31 -1.61 -19.71 -6.43
C LYS A 31 -2.89 -18.88 -6.31
N GLY A 32 -3.78 -19.20 -5.39
CA GLY A 32 -5.00 -18.43 -5.14
C GLY A 32 -4.70 -16.98 -4.74
N ILE A 33 -3.73 -16.75 -3.85
CA ILE A 33 -3.30 -15.38 -3.46
C ILE A 33 -2.75 -14.60 -4.66
N ASN A 34 -1.93 -15.21 -5.51
CA ASN A 34 -1.41 -14.55 -6.71
C ASN A 34 -2.53 -14.18 -7.69
N LEU A 35 -3.50 -15.08 -7.87
CA LEU A 35 -4.68 -14.82 -8.72
C LEU A 35 -5.53 -13.67 -8.16
N MET A 36 -5.71 -13.58 -6.83
CA MET A 36 -6.38 -12.43 -6.21
C MET A 36 -5.61 -11.13 -6.49
N ALA A 37 -4.28 -11.15 -6.41
CA ALA A 37 -3.45 -9.98 -6.72
C ALA A 37 -3.52 -9.57 -8.19
N ASP A 38 -3.80 -10.53 -9.10
CA ASP A 38 -4.00 -10.31 -10.54
C ASP A 38 -5.46 -10.00 -10.91
N GLU A 39 -6.34 -9.80 -9.90
CA GLU A 39 -7.78 -9.57 -10.09
C GLU A 39 -8.53 -10.72 -10.79
N LYS A 40 -7.93 -11.91 -10.86
CA LYS A 40 -8.54 -13.14 -11.40
C LYS A 40 -9.28 -13.90 -10.29
N LEU A 41 -10.34 -13.27 -9.79
CA LEU A 41 -11.03 -13.71 -8.57
C LEU A 41 -11.76 -15.05 -8.75
N GLU A 42 -12.34 -15.34 -9.91
CA GLU A 42 -12.99 -16.62 -10.21
C GLU A 42 -11.99 -17.78 -10.14
N GLU A 43 -10.81 -17.61 -10.75
CA GLU A 43 -9.76 -18.63 -10.70
C GLU A 43 -9.20 -18.79 -9.27
N ALA A 44 -9.13 -17.70 -8.48
CA ALA A 44 -8.73 -17.76 -7.08
C ALA A 44 -9.72 -18.59 -6.26
N VAL A 45 -11.03 -18.36 -6.46
CA VAL A 45 -12.12 -19.13 -5.84
C VAL A 45 -11.94 -20.62 -6.09
N GLU A 46 -11.70 -21.05 -7.34
CA GLU A 46 -11.49 -22.46 -7.67
C GLU A 46 -10.33 -23.08 -6.87
N ASN A 47 -9.23 -22.35 -6.71
CA ASN A 47 -8.06 -22.85 -5.95
C ASN A 47 -8.38 -22.98 -4.45
N PHE A 48 -9.09 -22.03 -3.84
CA PHE A 48 -9.50 -22.13 -2.43
C PHE A 48 -10.54 -23.23 -2.23
N GLU A 49 -11.49 -23.40 -3.14
CA GLU A 49 -12.43 -24.52 -3.10
C GLU A 49 -11.76 -25.89 -3.21
N MET A 50 -10.67 -26.00 -4.00
CA MET A 50 -9.89 -27.24 -4.05
C MET A 50 -9.23 -27.55 -2.70
N ILE A 51 -8.75 -26.55 -1.96
CA ILE A 51 -8.23 -26.73 -0.60
C ILE A 51 -9.36 -27.21 0.31
N LEU A 52 -10.51 -26.57 0.27
CA LEU A 52 -11.66 -26.86 1.14
C LEU A 52 -12.35 -28.20 0.81
N ARG A 53 -12.15 -28.78 -0.38
CA ARG A 53 -12.55 -30.17 -0.67
C ARG A 53 -11.67 -31.17 0.07
N ALA A 54 -10.40 -30.86 0.30
CA ALA A 54 -9.48 -31.71 1.04
C ALA A 54 -9.59 -31.51 2.57
N ASP A 55 -9.69 -30.26 3.00
CA ASP A 55 -9.93 -29.85 4.38
C ASP A 55 -11.08 -28.82 4.46
N PRO A 56 -12.30 -29.28 4.75
CA PRO A 56 -13.46 -28.40 4.85
C PRO A 56 -13.41 -27.37 6.00
N ASN A 57 -12.42 -27.45 6.88
CA ASN A 57 -12.27 -26.58 8.05
C ASN A 57 -11.00 -25.70 7.98
N ASP A 58 -10.36 -25.63 6.81
CA ASP A 58 -9.25 -24.71 6.59
C ASP A 58 -9.74 -23.24 6.63
N VAL A 59 -9.68 -22.64 7.82
CA VAL A 59 -10.17 -21.27 8.09
C VAL A 59 -9.47 -20.23 7.22
N GLU A 60 -8.16 -20.41 6.97
CA GLU A 60 -7.39 -19.48 6.13
C GLU A 60 -7.88 -19.48 4.67
N ALA A 61 -8.12 -20.68 4.12
CA ALA A 61 -8.70 -20.81 2.79
C ALA A 61 -10.13 -20.28 2.73
N MET A 62 -10.94 -20.49 3.77
CA MET A 62 -12.29 -19.91 3.85
C MET A 62 -12.26 -18.39 3.87
N LEU A 63 -11.36 -17.75 4.64
CA LEU A 63 -11.24 -16.29 4.67
C LEU A 63 -10.94 -15.74 3.28
N LYS A 64 -10.03 -16.36 2.53
CA LYS A 64 -9.67 -15.92 1.17
C LYS A 64 -10.78 -16.24 0.15
N LEU A 65 -11.46 -17.36 0.30
CA LEU A 65 -12.66 -17.69 -0.50
C LEU A 65 -13.77 -16.64 -0.28
N GLY A 66 -14.12 -16.37 0.98
CA GLY A 66 -15.14 -15.38 1.31
C GLY A 66 -14.78 -13.98 0.80
N TYR A 67 -13.53 -13.58 0.93
CA TYR A 67 -13.03 -12.31 0.39
C TYR A 67 -13.15 -12.25 -1.14
N SER A 68 -12.76 -13.32 -1.85
CA SER A 68 -12.88 -13.38 -3.31
C SER A 68 -14.34 -13.34 -3.76
N ARG A 69 -15.23 -14.06 -3.08
CA ARG A 69 -16.68 -14.02 -3.35
C ARG A 69 -17.27 -12.63 -3.10
N PHE A 70 -16.84 -11.95 -2.03
CA PHE A 70 -17.24 -10.57 -1.74
C PHE A 70 -16.89 -9.62 -2.90
N HIS A 71 -15.67 -9.71 -3.43
CA HIS A 71 -15.23 -8.87 -4.54
C HIS A 71 -15.80 -9.27 -5.92
N LEU A 72 -16.43 -10.44 -6.01
CA LEU A 72 -17.25 -10.88 -7.14
C LEU A 72 -18.72 -10.49 -6.97
N ASP A 73 -19.06 -9.61 -6.02
CA ASP A 73 -20.41 -9.21 -5.64
C ASP A 73 -21.32 -10.37 -5.16
N ASP A 74 -20.75 -11.58 -4.94
CA ASP A 74 -21.47 -12.71 -4.37
C ASP A 74 -21.55 -12.61 -2.84
N HIS A 75 -22.21 -11.54 -2.38
CA HIS A 75 -22.33 -11.24 -0.95
C HIS A 75 -23.06 -12.32 -0.16
N SER A 76 -23.88 -13.13 -0.82
CA SER A 76 -24.63 -14.22 -0.16
C SER A 76 -23.72 -15.36 0.19
N GLU A 77 -22.88 -15.78 -0.75
CA GLU A 77 -21.91 -16.86 -0.50
C GLU A 77 -20.78 -16.39 0.43
N ALA A 78 -20.31 -15.16 0.28
CA ALA A 78 -19.34 -14.57 1.20
C ALA A 78 -19.85 -14.62 2.64
N MET A 79 -21.10 -14.21 2.88
CA MET A 79 -21.72 -14.26 4.21
C MET A 79 -21.79 -15.68 4.75
N ARG A 80 -22.20 -16.66 3.92
CA ARG A 80 -22.27 -18.07 4.29
C ARG A 80 -20.90 -18.64 4.70
N VAL A 81 -19.86 -18.26 3.99
CA VAL A 81 -18.48 -18.67 4.30
C VAL A 81 -18.04 -18.08 5.64
N TYR A 82 -18.32 -16.79 5.89
CA TYR A 82 -17.96 -16.15 7.15
C TYR A 82 -18.75 -16.73 8.33
N ASP A 83 -20.03 -17.05 8.16
CA ASP A 83 -20.84 -17.73 9.17
C ASP A 83 -20.23 -19.10 9.52
N LYS A 84 -19.81 -19.88 8.51
CA LYS A 84 -19.13 -21.15 8.72
C LYS A 84 -17.80 -21.01 9.48
N ILE A 85 -17.02 -19.97 9.24
CA ILE A 85 -15.82 -19.70 10.03
C ILE A 85 -16.19 -19.44 11.49
N LEU A 86 -17.23 -18.63 11.72
CA LEU A 86 -17.68 -18.29 13.07
C LEU A 86 -18.34 -19.46 13.81
N ASP A 87 -18.85 -20.45 13.09
CA ASP A 87 -19.29 -21.73 13.69
C ASP A 87 -18.10 -22.57 14.20
N ILE A 88 -16.92 -22.44 13.56
CA ILE A 88 -15.67 -23.11 13.97
C ILE A 88 -14.98 -22.33 15.10
N ASP A 89 -14.85 -21.01 14.91
CA ASP A 89 -14.22 -20.08 15.86
C ASP A 89 -15.03 -18.78 15.94
N VAL A 90 -15.92 -18.73 16.91
CA VAL A 90 -16.81 -17.58 17.17
C VAL A 90 -16.03 -16.30 17.53
N THR A 91 -14.76 -16.44 17.91
CA THR A 91 -13.88 -15.32 18.29
C THR A 91 -12.98 -14.86 17.15
N ASN A 92 -13.15 -15.34 15.92
CA ASN A 92 -12.32 -14.97 14.80
C ASN A 92 -12.55 -13.49 14.38
N PRO A 93 -11.60 -12.57 14.64
CA PRO A 93 -11.81 -11.15 14.41
C PRO A 93 -11.85 -10.79 12.92
N GLU A 94 -11.08 -11.52 12.07
CA GLU A 94 -11.09 -11.28 10.62
C GLU A 94 -12.44 -11.66 10.01
N ALA A 95 -13.03 -12.78 10.43
CA ALA A 95 -14.35 -13.20 9.96
C ALA A 95 -15.45 -12.22 10.35
N TRP A 96 -15.47 -11.74 11.60
CA TRP A 96 -16.39 -10.69 12.03
C TRP A 96 -16.23 -9.39 11.24
N ASN A 97 -14.98 -8.96 11.02
CA ASN A 97 -14.69 -7.77 10.25
C ASN A 97 -15.12 -7.90 8.77
N LEU A 98 -14.87 -9.04 8.13
CA LEU A 98 -15.29 -9.31 6.75
C LEU A 98 -16.82 -9.39 6.63
N LYS A 99 -17.50 -9.98 7.62
CA LYS A 99 -18.95 -9.97 7.72
C LYS A 99 -19.51 -8.56 7.86
N SER A 100 -18.80 -7.67 8.56
CA SER A 100 -19.17 -6.25 8.67
C SER A 100 -19.13 -5.55 7.33
N LEU A 101 -18.12 -5.82 6.46
CA LEU A 101 -18.02 -5.26 5.13
C LEU A 101 -19.20 -5.67 4.23
N VAL A 102 -19.65 -6.92 4.30
CA VAL A 102 -20.85 -7.35 3.55
C VAL A 102 -22.09 -6.56 3.98
N ASN A 103 -22.26 -6.31 5.28
CA ASN A 103 -23.37 -5.50 5.76
C ASN A 103 -23.23 -4.03 5.34
N TYR A 104 -22.00 -3.49 5.30
CA TYR A 104 -21.72 -2.14 4.84
C TYR A 104 -22.10 -1.96 3.37
N GLU A 105 -21.70 -2.88 2.47
CA GLU A 105 -22.08 -2.82 1.05
C GLU A 105 -23.61 -2.87 0.85
N LYS A 106 -24.32 -3.60 1.71
CA LYS A 106 -25.79 -3.61 1.76
C LYS A 106 -26.39 -2.36 2.41
N LYS A 107 -25.57 -1.37 2.79
CA LYS A 107 -25.93 -0.13 3.49
C LYS A 107 -26.61 -0.38 4.86
N ASN A 108 -26.43 -1.56 5.42
CA ASN A 108 -26.91 -1.93 6.75
C ASN A 108 -25.90 -1.53 7.82
N TYR A 109 -25.61 -0.23 7.93
CA TYR A 109 -24.53 0.29 8.77
C TYR A 109 -24.65 -0.10 10.25
N ALA A 110 -25.85 -0.21 10.79
CA ALA A 110 -26.07 -0.66 12.15
C ALA A 110 -25.62 -2.13 12.36
N LYS A 111 -25.93 -3.03 11.42
CA LYS A 111 -25.47 -4.43 11.46
C LYS A 111 -23.97 -4.52 11.18
N ALA A 112 -23.44 -3.67 10.32
CA ALA A 112 -22.00 -3.57 10.09
C ALA A 112 -21.28 -3.19 11.38
N LEU A 113 -21.82 -2.21 12.12
CA LEU A 113 -21.29 -1.76 13.40
C LEU A 113 -21.31 -2.90 14.45
N ASP A 114 -22.43 -3.62 14.60
CA ASP A 114 -22.53 -4.78 15.50
C ASP A 114 -21.46 -5.85 15.19
N CYS A 115 -21.26 -6.16 13.91
CA CYS A 115 -20.25 -7.15 13.52
C CYS A 115 -18.82 -6.67 13.81
N VAL A 116 -18.52 -5.40 13.50
CA VAL A 116 -17.15 -4.89 13.73
C VAL A 116 -16.83 -4.71 15.21
N GLU A 117 -17.84 -4.46 16.06
CA GLU A 117 -17.67 -4.45 17.51
C GLU A 117 -17.29 -5.82 18.04
N LYS A 118 -17.91 -6.89 17.54
CA LYS A 118 -17.50 -8.27 17.86
C LYS A 118 -16.07 -8.59 17.41
N ALA A 119 -15.64 -8.04 16.27
CA ALA A 119 -14.24 -8.17 15.86
C ALA A 119 -13.28 -7.48 16.84
N ILE A 120 -13.64 -6.28 17.32
CA ILE A 120 -12.88 -5.53 18.32
C ILE A 120 -12.87 -6.21 19.67
N ASP A 121 -14.00 -6.76 20.11
CA ASP A 121 -14.09 -7.50 21.36
C ASP A 121 -13.23 -8.78 21.33
N SER A 122 -13.12 -9.41 20.16
CA SER A 122 -12.28 -10.59 19.95
C SER A 122 -10.79 -10.24 19.88
N ASP A 123 -10.43 -9.13 19.23
CA ASP A 123 -9.07 -8.59 19.17
C ASP A 123 -9.07 -7.05 19.20
N PRO A 124 -8.89 -6.45 20.38
CA PRO A 124 -8.83 -4.99 20.54
C PRO A 124 -7.63 -4.33 19.82
N THR A 125 -6.65 -5.12 19.35
CA THR A 125 -5.49 -4.63 18.61
C THR A 125 -5.68 -4.73 17.09
N TYR A 126 -6.82 -5.22 16.60
CA TYR A 126 -7.12 -5.32 15.19
C TYR A 126 -7.48 -3.96 14.60
N GLY A 127 -6.47 -3.20 14.19
CA GLY A 127 -6.59 -1.82 13.73
C GLY A 127 -7.56 -1.61 12.56
N MET A 128 -7.76 -2.62 11.70
CA MET A 128 -8.71 -2.55 10.59
C MET A 128 -10.16 -2.54 11.08
N ALA A 129 -10.48 -3.27 12.14
CA ALA A 129 -11.81 -3.25 12.74
C ALA A 129 -12.12 -1.86 13.32
N TRP A 130 -11.18 -1.24 14.02
CA TRP A 130 -11.33 0.15 14.49
C TRP A 130 -11.52 1.14 13.35
N TYR A 131 -10.80 0.95 12.23
CA TYR A 131 -10.94 1.78 11.04
C TYR A 131 -12.36 1.67 10.46
N ASN A 132 -12.83 0.45 10.23
CA ASN A 132 -14.16 0.19 9.71
C ASN A 132 -15.26 0.68 10.65
N LYS A 133 -15.08 0.54 11.98
CA LYS A 133 -15.97 1.15 12.99
C LYS A 133 -16.08 2.66 12.79
N GLY A 134 -14.95 3.34 12.57
CA GLY A 134 -14.93 4.77 12.26
C GLY A 134 -15.73 5.12 11.00
N CYS A 135 -15.57 4.35 9.91
CA CYS A 135 -16.35 4.52 8.67
C CYS A 135 -17.85 4.37 8.94
N TYR A 136 -18.27 3.30 9.60
CA TYR A 136 -19.70 3.03 9.84
C TYR A 136 -20.35 4.09 10.72
N LEU A 137 -19.65 4.54 11.76
CA LEU A 137 -20.10 5.64 12.62
C LEU A 137 -20.21 6.96 11.87
N SER A 138 -19.27 7.25 10.96
CA SER A 138 -19.36 8.43 10.08
C SER A 138 -20.59 8.36 9.17
N MET A 139 -20.87 7.20 8.57
CA MET A 139 -22.05 6.99 7.73
C MET A 139 -23.36 7.09 8.53
N LEU A 140 -23.33 6.77 9.83
CA LEU A 140 -24.45 6.96 10.76
C LEU A 140 -24.51 8.38 11.34
N ASN A 141 -23.62 9.28 10.91
CA ASN A 141 -23.49 10.66 11.41
C ASN A 141 -23.20 10.76 12.92
N GLN A 142 -22.55 9.74 13.48
CA GLN A 142 -22.09 9.69 14.87
C GLN A 142 -20.64 10.21 14.93
N VAL A 143 -20.50 11.52 14.74
CA VAL A 143 -19.21 12.18 14.48
C VAL A 143 -18.18 11.97 15.61
N PRO A 144 -18.50 12.19 16.91
CA PRO A 144 -17.52 12.02 17.98
C PRO A 144 -16.99 10.59 18.07
N ASP A 145 -17.87 9.60 17.99
CA ASP A 145 -17.51 8.19 18.10
C ASP A 145 -16.70 7.71 16.88
N SER A 146 -17.03 8.22 15.68
CA SER A 146 -16.27 7.98 14.47
C SER A 146 -14.81 8.46 14.60
N LEU A 147 -14.61 9.67 15.12
CA LEU A 147 -13.27 10.24 15.31
C LEU A 147 -12.47 9.48 16.37
N GLU A 148 -13.12 9.04 17.46
CA GLU A 148 -12.44 8.24 18.49
C GLU A 148 -12.05 6.87 17.97
N ALA A 149 -12.93 6.19 17.21
CA ALA A 149 -12.61 4.91 16.57
C ALA A 149 -11.46 5.05 15.54
N LEU A 150 -11.50 6.11 14.73
CA LEU A 150 -10.44 6.39 13.76
C LEU A 150 -9.11 6.71 14.46
N LYS A 151 -9.12 7.50 15.53
CA LYS A 151 -7.95 7.78 16.35
C LYS A 151 -7.35 6.48 16.88
N ARG A 152 -8.19 5.58 17.45
CA ARG A 152 -7.74 4.29 17.95
C ARG A 152 -7.11 3.43 16.86
N SER A 153 -7.71 3.39 15.68
CA SER A 153 -7.13 2.71 14.50
C SER A 153 -5.74 3.25 14.13
N ILE A 154 -5.54 4.57 14.20
CA ILE A 154 -4.27 5.23 13.88
C ILE A 154 -3.21 4.97 14.96
N GLU A 155 -3.60 4.90 16.23
CA GLU A 155 -2.69 4.51 17.33
C GLU A 155 -2.14 3.10 17.13
N ILE A 156 -2.94 2.19 16.57
CA ILE A 156 -2.54 0.81 16.25
C ILE A 156 -1.67 0.77 14.98
N ASP A 157 -2.12 1.40 13.91
CA ASP A 157 -1.35 1.51 12.66
C ASP A 157 -1.49 2.92 12.06
N VAL A 158 -0.43 3.70 12.13
CA VAL A 158 -0.36 5.07 11.59
C VAL A 158 -0.70 5.16 10.08
N LYS A 159 -0.57 4.06 9.33
CA LYS A 159 -0.96 4.01 7.91
C LYS A 159 -2.46 4.26 7.70
N ASN A 160 -3.28 3.97 8.70
CA ASN A 160 -4.72 4.22 8.66
C ASN A 160 -5.05 5.72 8.57
N ALA A 161 -4.19 6.60 9.08
CA ALA A 161 -4.35 8.05 8.91
C ALA A 161 -4.32 8.45 7.43
N ARG A 162 -3.39 7.91 6.64
CA ARG A 162 -3.31 8.17 5.19
C ARG A 162 -4.54 7.64 4.45
N LYS A 163 -5.03 6.47 4.85
CA LYS A 163 -6.23 5.86 4.26
C LYS A 163 -7.43 6.76 4.51
N ALA A 164 -7.62 7.23 5.75
CA ALA A 164 -8.74 8.07 6.15
C ALA A 164 -8.81 9.40 5.39
N VAL A 165 -7.68 10.01 5.07
CA VAL A 165 -7.63 11.27 4.31
C VAL A 165 -8.29 11.16 2.93
N LYS A 166 -8.21 10.00 2.28
CA LYS A 166 -8.80 9.76 0.96
C LYS A 166 -10.20 9.18 1.01
N ASP A 167 -10.53 8.52 2.10
CA ASP A 167 -11.73 7.71 2.20
C ASP A 167 -12.98 8.59 2.25
N LYS A 168 -13.90 8.33 1.31
CA LYS A 168 -15.15 9.07 1.16
C LYS A 168 -16.08 8.89 2.37
N ASP A 169 -15.92 7.80 3.10
CA ASP A 169 -16.75 7.51 4.26
C ASP A 169 -16.57 8.54 5.38
N PHE A 170 -15.42 9.21 5.42
CA PHE A 170 -15.14 10.27 6.41
C PHE A 170 -15.55 11.67 5.96
N VAL A 171 -16.28 11.83 4.84
CA VAL A 171 -16.69 13.16 4.34
C VAL A 171 -17.42 13.97 5.40
N ASN A 172 -18.28 13.33 6.21
CA ASN A 172 -19.08 13.97 7.24
C ASN A 172 -18.27 14.46 8.47
N VAL A 173 -17.05 13.95 8.65
CA VAL A 173 -16.18 14.27 9.79
C VAL A 173 -14.95 15.09 9.41
N ARG A 174 -14.71 15.32 8.11
CA ARG A 174 -13.50 16.03 7.64
C ARG A 174 -13.38 17.48 8.11
N SER A 175 -14.49 18.16 8.32
CA SER A 175 -14.52 19.55 8.82
C SER A 175 -14.19 19.64 10.30
N GLU A 176 -14.28 18.56 11.04
CA GLU A 176 -14.13 18.52 12.46
C GLU A 176 -12.66 18.69 12.92
N GLU A 177 -12.49 19.33 14.06
CA GLU A 177 -11.17 19.56 14.64
C GLU A 177 -10.42 18.25 14.93
N GLY A 178 -11.15 17.20 15.31
CA GLY A 178 -10.59 15.85 15.48
C GLY A 178 -9.95 15.30 14.19
N PHE A 179 -10.58 15.54 13.03
CA PHE A 179 -10.04 15.10 11.75
C PHE A 179 -8.82 15.94 11.30
N LYS A 180 -8.80 17.23 11.59
CA LYS A 180 -7.63 18.08 11.34
C LYS A 180 -6.40 17.58 12.08
N ARG A 181 -6.57 17.09 13.32
CA ARG A 181 -5.47 16.43 14.06
C ARG A 181 -4.94 15.18 13.37
N ILE A 182 -5.80 14.44 12.67
CA ILE A 182 -5.38 13.28 11.85
C ILE A 182 -4.51 13.76 10.67
N ILE A 183 -4.88 14.84 10.02
CA ILE A 183 -4.06 15.47 8.96
C ILE A 183 -2.69 15.86 9.54
N GLU A 184 -2.63 16.47 10.71
CA GLU A 184 -1.38 16.81 11.38
C GLU A 184 -0.50 15.55 11.63
N VAL A 185 -1.08 14.45 12.12
CA VAL A 185 -0.37 13.19 12.31
C VAL A 185 0.23 12.69 11.00
N VAL A 186 -0.52 12.75 9.90
CA VAL A 186 -0.04 12.33 8.56
C VAL A 186 1.13 13.20 8.11
N LEU A 187 1.05 14.51 8.31
CA LEU A 187 2.11 15.44 7.94
C LEU A 187 3.36 15.24 8.79
N ILE A 188 3.21 15.11 10.11
CA ILE A 188 4.30 14.85 11.05
C ILE A 188 4.99 13.52 10.69
N GLU A 189 4.23 12.47 10.40
CA GLU A 189 4.78 11.17 10.03
C GLU A 189 5.54 11.23 8.69
N SER A 190 5.05 11.99 7.73
CA SER A 190 5.75 12.24 6.46
C SER A 190 7.11 12.92 6.70
N LEU A 191 7.13 13.98 7.51
CA LEU A 191 8.35 14.69 7.89
C LEU A 191 9.31 13.79 8.69
N ARG A 192 8.77 12.95 9.60
CA ARG A 192 9.56 11.97 10.37
C ARG A 192 10.26 10.97 9.46
N GLN A 193 9.64 10.58 8.35
CA GLN A 193 10.20 9.69 7.34
C GLN A 193 11.24 10.35 6.42
N GLY A 194 11.39 11.68 6.50
CA GLY A 194 12.39 12.42 5.74
C GLY A 194 11.86 13.10 4.47
N TYR A 195 10.55 13.24 4.32
CA TYR A 195 9.94 13.98 3.21
C TYR A 195 9.76 15.45 3.59
N HIS A 196 10.47 16.36 2.93
CA HIS A 196 10.61 17.75 3.38
C HIS A 196 10.11 18.80 2.37
N THR A 197 9.81 18.44 1.14
CA THR A 197 9.26 19.35 0.13
C THR A 197 7.77 19.17 0.00
N ILE A 198 7.04 20.22 -0.41
CA ILE A 198 5.59 20.13 -0.64
C ILE A 198 5.27 18.95 -1.57
N GLY A 199 5.96 18.81 -2.69
CA GLY A 199 5.72 17.71 -3.63
C GLY A 199 5.91 16.32 -2.98
N SER A 200 7.01 16.12 -2.23
CA SER A 200 7.25 14.84 -1.54
C SER A 200 6.24 14.55 -0.42
N ILE A 201 5.79 15.60 0.29
CA ILE A 201 4.78 15.45 1.35
C ILE A 201 3.42 15.12 0.74
N VAL A 202 2.95 15.89 -0.25
CA VAL A 202 1.72 15.60 -1.01
C VAL A 202 1.71 14.17 -1.53
N TRP A 203 2.82 13.76 -2.11
CA TRP A 203 2.96 12.42 -2.67
C TRP A 203 2.87 11.30 -1.61
N THR A 204 3.44 11.52 -0.43
CA THR A 204 3.43 10.49 0.63
C THR A 204 2.16 10.50 1.47
N THR A 205 1.52 11.65 1.62
CA THR A 205 0.32 11.83 2.45
C THR A 205 -0.96 11.65 1.67
N PHE A 206 -0.90 11.86 0.34
CA PHE A 206 -2.06 11.93 -0.55
C PHE A 206 -3.03 13.09 -0.26
N LEU A 207 -2.63 14.04 0.55
CA LEU A 207 -3.36 15.29 0.73
C LEU A 207 -3.30 16.13 -0.56
N GLY A 208 -4.30 16.98 -0.75
CA GLY A 208 -4.22 18.06 -1.74
C GLY A 208 -3.07 19.01 -1.41
N LYS A 209 -2.54 19.70 -2.43
CA LYS A 209 -1.45 20.68 -2.22
C LYS A 209 -1.86 21.79 -1.23
N GLU A 210 -3.08 22.30 -1.37
CA GLU A 210 -3.62 23.36 -0.51
C GLU A 210 -3.78 22.87 0.94
N ASP A 211 -4.37 21.70 1.15
CA ASP A 211 -4.53 21.11 2.48
C ASP A 211 -3.16 20.82 3.13
N THR A 212 -2.18 20.37 2.33
CA THR A 212 -0.80 20.15 2.80
C THR A 212 -0.18 21.46 3.30
N ILE A 213 -0.28 22.54 2.51
CA ILE A 213 0.27 23.86 2.88
C ILE A 213 -0.41 24.37 4.14
N LYS A 214 -1.75 24.33 4.19
CA LYS A 214 -2.54 24.77 5.33
C LYS A 214 -2.17 24.01 6.60
N GLY A 215 -2.10 22.68 6.54
CA GLY A 215 -1.72 21.86 7.69
C GLY A 215 -0.27 22.09 8.15
N LEU A 216 0.66 22.33 7.23
CA LEU A 216 2.04 22.69 7.57
C LEU A 216 2.12 24.08 8.22
N ASP A 217 1.37 25.07 7.73
CA ASP A 217 1.31 26.40 8.34
C ASP A 217 0.71 26.35 9.76
N GLU A 218 -0.31 25.53 9.99
CA GLU A 218 -0.85 25.27 11.34
C GLU A 218 0.19 24.62 12.26
N LEU A 219 0.98 23.66 11.76
CA LEU A 219 2.06 23.01 12.51
C LEU A 219 3.22 23.97 12.80
N ILE A 220 3.50 24.92 11.91
CA ILE A 220 4.48 26.00 12.14
C ILE A 220 3.99 26.92 13.29
N LEU A 221 2.74 27.34 13.25
CA LEU A 221 2.14 28.15 14.32
C LEU A 221 2.16 27.44 15.68
N LYS A 222 2.03 26.11 15.70
CA LYS A 222 2.15 25.27 16.91
C LYS A 222 3.59 25.03 17.35
N GLY A 223 4.58 25.50 16.61
CA GLY A 223 6.00 25.29 16.92
C GLY A 223 6.47 23.83 16.74
N VAL A 224 5.76 23.05 15.94
CA VAL A 224 6.09 21.63 15.66
C VAL A 224 6.97 21.51 14.41
N VAL A 225 6.74 22.37 13.43
CA VAL A 225 7.44 22.41 12.15
C VAL A 225 8.14 23.74 11.97
N VAL A 226 9.27 23.72 11.30
CA VAL A 226 9.99 24.91 10.85
C VAL A 226 10.11 24.90 9.33
N LYS A 227 9.84 26.06 8.72
CA LYS A 227 9.99 26.28 7.29
C LYS A 227 11.36 26.88 7.03
N ASN A 228 12.12 26.24 6.18
CA ASN A 228 13.43 26.65 5.73
C ASN A 228 13.43 26.83 4.20
N GLU A 229 14.50 27.35 3.66
CA GLU A 229 14.70 27.50 2.22
C GLU A 229 15.92 26.68 1.78
N LYS A 230 15.80 26.03 0.62
CA LYS A 230 16.90 25.31 0.00
C LYS A 230 17.09 25.78 -1.45
N ARG A 231 18.32 26.10 -1.81
CA ARG A 231 18.66 26.35 -3.21
C ARG A 231 18.63 25.03 -4.00
N GLN A 232 17.88 25.07 -5.11
CA GLN A 232 17.81 23.99 -6.08
C GLN A 232 18.24 24.53 -7.43
N GLY A 233 19.41 24.08 -7.92
CA GLY A 233 19.98 24.60 -9.16
C GLY A 233 20.51 26.05 -9.03
N PHE A 234 20.68 26.73 -10.18
CA PHE A 234 21.34 28.03 -10.20
C PHE A 234 20.49 29.19 -9.68
N ASN A 235 19.14 29.14 -9.77
CA ASN A 235 18.29 30.28 -9.41
C ASN A 235 16.96 29.92 -8.72
N GLN A 236 16.73 28.67 -8.33
CA GLN A 236 15.48 28.29 -7.71
C GLN A 236 15.65 28.07 -6.20
N ILE A 237 14.86 28.81 -5.41
CA ILE A 237 14.74 28.61 -3.98
C ILE A 237 13.43 27.88 -3.73
N ILE A 238 13.48 26.73 -3.08
CA ILE A 238 12.29 25.95 -2.72
C ILE A 238 12.11 25.94 -1.21
N PRO A 239 10.86 26.03 -0.71
CA PRO A 239 10.58 25.84 0.68
C PRO A 239 10.77 24.38 1.07
N ILE A 240 11.34 24.16 2.22
CA ILE A 240 11.47 22.87 2.87
C ILE A 240 10.95 22.95 4.30
N TYR A 241 10.39 21.86 4.75
CA TYR A 241 9.74 21.75 6.05
C TYR A 241 10.43 20.68 6.88
N ASP A 242 10.79 21.03 8.10
CA ASP A 242 11.46 20.13 9.03
C ASP A 242 10.73 20.12 10.37
N LEU A 243 10.76 18.99 11.08
CA LEU A 243 10.34 18.96 12.48
C LEU A 243 11.33 19.79 13.31
N VAL A 244 10.81 20.53 14.29
CA VAL A 244 11.63 21.22 15.27
C VAL A 244 12.52 20.19 16.00
N PRO A 245 13.81 20.47 16.29
CA PRO A 245 14.76 19.49 16.79
C PRO A 245 14.27 18.67 18.00
N ASP A 246 13.61 19.31 18.96
CA ASP A 246 13.09 18.61 20.14
C ASP A 246 11.98 17.63 19.79
N VAL A 247 11.11 17.98 18.84
CA VAL A 247 10.04 17.11 18.34
C VAL A 247 10.64 15.96 17.53
N ALA A 248 11.58 16.27 16.64
CA ALA A 248 12.29 15.29 15.82
C ALA A 248 13.00 14.23 16.67
N ASN A 249 13.67 14.65 17.76
CA ASN A 249 14.37 13.75 18.68
C ASN A 249 13.37 12.85 19.44
N LYS A 250 12.27 13.40 19.94
CA LYS A 250 11.22 12.65 20.66
C LYS A 250 10.56 11.59 19.79
N LEU A 251 10.37 11.89 18.49
CA LEU A 251 9.71 10.99 17.54
C LEU A 251 10.70 10.01 16.86
N GLY A 252 12.00 10.08 17.18
CA GLY A 252 13.02 9.30 16.47
C GLY A 252 13.01 9.59 14.97
N ALA A 253 12.78 10.85 14.58
CA ALA A 253 12.74 11.26 13.19
C ALA A 253 14.09 10.94 12.53
N LYS A 254 14.03 10.40 11.32
CA LYS A 254 15.24 10.25 10.50
C LYS A 254 15.83 11.66 10.35
N LYS A 255 17.00 11.87 10.95
CA LYS A 255 17.73 13.12 10.71
C LYS A 255 17.78 13.28 9.21
N ARG A 256 17.44 14.48 8.73
CA ARG A 256 17.74 14.90 7.37
C ARG A 256 19.16 14.46 7.14
N GLY A 257 19.34 13.36 6.44
CA GLY A 257 20.69 12.97 6.13
C GLY A 257 21.28 14.15 5.42
N LEU A 258 22.22 14.83 6.07
CA LEU A 258 23.47 15.01 5.43
C LEU A 258 23.85 13.58 5.01
N LEU A 259 23.24 13.10 3.95
CA LEU A 259 23.80 12.08 3.09
C LEU A 259 25.06 12.74 2.54
N GLY A 260 26.01 12.89 3.46
CA GLY A 260 27.39 13.01 3.11
C GLY A 260 27.70 11.75 2.31
N PRO A 261 28.46 11.85 1.24
CA PRO A 261 28.66 10.82 0.22
C PRO A 261 29.47 9.60 0.71
N LYS A 262 29.24 9.08 1.91
CA LYS A 262 30.17 8.08 2.51
C LYS A 262 29.63 6.68 2.77
N THR A 263 28.38 6.32 2.43
CA THR A 263 27.94 4.93 2.70
C THR A 263 26.89 4.36 1.74
N ILE A 264 26.77 4.84 0.52
CA ILE A 264 26.01 4.12 -0.51
C ILE A 264 26.96 3.94 -1.68
N GLY A 265 27.26 2.69 -2.01
CA GLY A 265 27.96 2.37 -3.25
C GLY A 265 27.29 3.08 -4.41
N LYS A 266 28.09 3.68 -5.29
CA LYS A 266 27.78 4.50 -6.48
C LYS A 266 26.31 4.95 -6.54
N VAL A 267 25.96 6.02 -5.80
CA VAL A 267 24.68 6.70 -5.94
C VAL A 267 24.68 7.31 -7.34
N SER A 268 23.86 6.76 -8.22
CA SER A 268 23.54 7.43 -9.47
C SER A 268 23.05 8.84 -9.13
N THR A 269 23.63 9.85 -9.72
CA THR A 269 23.22 11.26 -9.54
C THR A 269 21.73 11.39 -9.78
N PRO A 270 20.98 12.17 -8.94
CA PRO A 270 19.55 12.36 -9.18
C PRO A 270 19.31 12.90 -10.58
N VAL A 271 18.31 12.37 -11.27
CA VAL A 271 17.91 12.83 -12.60
C VAL A 271 17.41 14.27 -12.48
N LYS A 272 18.21 15.24 -12.95
CA LYS A 272 18.02 16.67 -12.66
C LYS A 272 17.49 17.48 -13.84
N SER A 273 17.45 16.92 -15.03
CA SER A 273 17.06 17.63 -16.24
C SER A 273 16.20 16.76 -17.17
N LEU A 274 15.44 17.41 -18.06
CA LEU A 274 14.66 16.70 -19.08
C LEU A 274 15.53 15.79 -19.97
N LYS A 275 16.79 16.16 -20.22
CA LYS A 275 17.73 15.32 -20.97
C LYS A 275 18.11 14.05 -20.22
N GLU A 276 18.34 14.16 -18.91
CA GLU A 276 18.63 13.01 -18.05
C GLU A 276 17.40 12.11 -17.88
N ILE A 277 16.19 12.71 -17.82
CA ILE A 277 14.92 11.95 -17.85
C ILE A 277 14.83 11.17 -19.16
N GLY A 278 15.06 11.81 -20.30
CA GLY A 278 15.03 11.15 -21.60
C GLY A 278 16.03 9.98 -21.69
N LEU A 279 17.25 10.16 -21.20
CA LEU A 279 18.24 9.09 -21.16
C LEU A 279 17.83 7.94 -20.24
N ALA A 280 17.26 8.24 -19.08
CA ALA A 280 16.74 7.22 -18.16
C ALA A 280 15.61 6.42 -18.81
N VAL A 281 14.67 7.09 -19.51
CA VAL A 281 13.57 6.45 -20.25
C VAL A 281 14.13 5.48 -21.29
N GLN A 282 15.04 5.93 -22.14
CA GLN A 282 15.67 5.08 -23.17
C GLN A 282 16.42 3.88 -22.56
N THR A 283 17.14 4.09 -21.47
CA THR A 283 17.87 3.01 -20.77
C THR A 283 16.89 1.97 -20.22
N THR A 284 15.77 2.40 -19.68
CA THR A 284 14.75 1.51 -19.15
C THR A 284 14.05 0.74 -20.27
N MET A 285 13.70 1.41 -21.36
CA MET A 285 13.11 0.75 -22.54
C MET A 285 14.05 -0.33 -23.07
N ALA A 286 15.33 -0.04 -23.20
CA ALA A 286 16.32 -1.04 -23.65
C ALA A 286 16.42 -2.25 -22.68
N ALA A 287 16.33 -2.04 -21.39
CA ALA A 287 16.32 -3.13 -20.41
C ALA A 287 15.06 -4.01 -20.55
N ILE A 288 13.88 -3.38 -20.71
CA ILE A 288 12.61 -4.10 -20.93
C ILE A 288 12.64 -4.84 -22.28
N GLU A 289 13.12 -4.22 -23.36
CA GLU A 289 13.23 -4.85 -24.67
C GLU A 289 14.13 -6.09 -24.67
N ASN A 290 15.22 -6.03 -23.92
CA ASN A 290 16.16 -7.14 -23.78
C ASN A 290 15.72 -8.16 -22.70
N GLU A 291 14.56 -7.94 -22.07
CA GLU A 291 14.03 -8.80 -21.00
C GLU A 291 15.02 -8.99 -19.84
N ASP A 292 15.82 -7.97 -19.56
CA ASP A 292 16.78 -7.95 -18.46
C ASP A 292 16.08 -7.52 -17.16
N LEU A 293 15.63 -8.50 -16.37
CA LEU A 293 14.85 -8.27 -15.14
C LEU A 293 15.61 -7.40 -14.14
N GLU A 294 16.89 -7.70 -13.89
CA GLU A 294 17.70 -6.99 -12.91
C GLU A 294 17.86 -5.51 -13.28
N LYS A 295 18.23 -5.23 -14.52
CA LYS A 295 18.35 -3.87 -15.01
C LYS A 295 17.01 -3.14 -15.11
N THR A 296 15.92 -3.84 -15.45
CA THR A 296 14.58 -3.25 -15.48
C THR A 296 14.16 -2.80 -14.07
N VAL A 297 14.28 -3.68 -13.07
CA VAL A 297 13.96 -3.36 -11.66
C VAL A 297 14.85 -2.23 -11.12
N GLU A 298 16.15 -2.27 -11.44
CA GLU A 298 17.12 -1.24 -11.03
C GLU A 298 16.82 0.13 -11.67
N SER A 299 16.44 0.13 -12.96
CA SER A 299 16.12 1.36 -13.69
C SER A 299 14.85 2.02 -13.17
N PHE A 300 13.86 1.25 -12.71
CA PHE A 300 12.64 1.79 -12.12
C PHE A 300 12.90 2.66 -10.88
N ASP A 301 13.97 2.42 -10.16
CA ASP A 301 14.38 3.23 -9.02
C ASP A 301 14.67 4.70 -9.39
N ALA A 302 15.07 4.97 -10.64
CA ALA A 302 15.29 6.34 -11.10
C ALA A 302 13.99 7.18 -11.09
N TYR A 303 12.83 6.52 -11.19
CA TYR A 303 11.53 7.19 -11.25
C TYR A 303 10.80 7.21 -9.91
N ILE A 304 10.94 6.16 -9.11
CA ILE A 304 10.12 5.95 -7.91
C ILE A 304 10.86 6.14 -6.59
N ASN A 305 12.20 6.16 -6.62
CA ASN A 305 12.99 6.43 -5.44
C ASN A 305 13.18 7.94 -5.26
N PRO A 306 12.61 8.57 -4.20
CA PRO A 306 12.70 10.02 -4.00
C PRO A 306 14.14 10.56 -3.90
N ALA A 307 15.11 9.69 -3.60
CA ALA A 307 16.52 10.07 -3.57
C ALA A 307 17.17 10.13 -4.97
N LYS A 308 16.57 9.44 -5.96
CA LYS A 308 17.06 9.32 -7.33
C LYS A 308 16.26 10.16 -8.34
N CYS A 309 14.94 10.28 -8.14
CA CYS A 309 14.11 11.13 -9.01
C CYS A 309 14.18 12.60 -8.59
N GLY A 310 14.36 13.48 -9.55
CA GLY A 310 14.31 14.93 -9.33
C GLY A 310 12.89 15.46 -9.28
N GLN A 311 12.70 16.68 -8.74
CA GLN A 311 11.38 17.32 -8.63
C GLN A 311 10.64 17.40 -9.97
N GLN A 312 11.37 17.72 -11.06
CA GLN A 312 10.79 17.80 -12.39
C GLN A 312 10.20 16.47 -12.89
N MET A 313 10.83 15.33 -12.53
CA MET A 313 10.30 14.01 -12.80
C MET A 313 8.97 13.77 -12.05
N ILE A 314 8.91 14.20 -10.79
CA ILE A 314 7.71 14.04 -9.95
C ILE A 314 6.56 14.90 -10.49
N ASP A 315 6.84 16.14 -10.86
CA ASP A 315 5.82 17.09 -11.30
C ASP A 315 5.23 16.73 -12.68
N GLU A 316 5.99 16.07 -13.52
CA GLU A 316 5.62 15.80 -14.91
C GLU A 316 5.07 14.40 -15.17
N PHE A 317 5.44 13.42 -14.33
CA PHE A 317 5.16 12.00 -14.55
C PHE A 317 4.58 11.31 -13.32
N LEU A 318 3.70 11.99 -12.58
CA LEU A 318 3.16 11.48 -11.32
C LEU A 318 2.31 10.20 -11.51
N ASP A 319 1.54 10.14 -12.57
CA ASP A 319 0.69 8.98 -12.86
C ASP A 319 1.52 7.81 -13.37
N GLU A 320 2.47 8.07 -14.25
CA GLU A 320 3.42 7.07 -14.75
C GLU A 320 4.28 6.49 -13.62
N GLN A 321 4.69 7.31 -12.66
CA GLN A 321 5.41 6.83 -11.48
C GLN A 321 4.58 5.85 -10.62
N ARG A 322 3.26 6.05 -10.55
CA ARG A 322 2.37 5.11 -9.86
C ARG A 322 2.34 3.76 -10.58
N GLU A 323 2.24 3.76 -11.90
CA GLU A 323 2.27 2.54 -12.70
C GLU A 323 3.61 1.84 -12.63
N ILE A 324 4.74 2.58 -12.76
CA ILE A 324 6.09 2.04 -12.62
C ILE A 324 6.28 1.38 -11.26
N ARG A 325 5.74 1.96 -10.20
CA ARG A 325 5.80 1.36 -8.85
C ARG A 325 5.04 0.05 -8.77
N LEU A 326 3.84 -0.02 -9.37
CA LEU A 326 3.07 -1.26 -9.42
C LEU A 326 3.80 -2.33 -10.23
N PHE A 327 4.40 -1.96 -11.37
CA PHE A 327 5.23 -2.87 -12.14
C PHE A 327 6.42 -3.37 -11.32
N LYS A 328 7.14 -2.49 -10.61
CA LYS A 328 8.28 -2.88 -9.77
C LYS A 328 7.88 -3.89 -8.70
N ILE A 329 6.82 -3.61 -7.94
CA ILE A 329 6.32 -4.53 -6.90
C ILE A 329 6.00 -5.90 -7.50
N ARG A 330 5.39 -5.95 -8.67
CA ARG A 330 5.04 -7.21 -9.35
C ARG A 330 6.25 -7.92 -9.94
N LEU A 331 7.26 -7.18 -10.42
CA LEU A 331 8.53 -7.75 -10.87
C LEU A 331 9.33 -8.34 -9.71
N ASP A 332 9.36 -7.66 -8.56
CA ASP A 332 10.01 -8.17 -7.35
C ASP A 332 9.34 -9.47 -6.83
N ASP A 333 8.02 -9.60 -7.03
CA ASP A 333 7.24 -10.78 -6.59
C ASP A 333 7.23 -11.94 -7.61
N LYS A 334 7.06 -11.63 -8.91
CA LYS A 334 6.82 -12.60 -9.97
C LYS A 334 8.01 -12.84 -10.91
N GLY A 335 9.02 -11.97 -10.87
CA GLY A 335 10.25 -12.10 -11.62
C GLY A 335 10.10 -12.06 -13.15
N GLN A 336 10.88 -12.89 -13.83
CA GLN A 336 11.07 -12.88 -15.29
C GLN A 336 9.77 -13.11 -16.08
N ASP A 337 8.92 -14.01 -15.61
CA ASP A 337 7.67 -14.35 -16.32
C ASP A 337 6.75 -13.13 -16.40
N TYR A 338 6.66 -12.36 -15.31
CA TYR A 338 5.86 -11.13 -15.30
C TYR A 338 6.43 -10.05 -16.24
N LEU A 339 7.77 -9.95 -16.33
CA LEU A 339 8.41 -9.01 -17.27
C LEU A 339 8.02 -9.34 -18.71
N ILE A 340 8.11 -10.61 -19.11
CA ILE A 340 7.78 -11.09 -20.44
C ILE A 340 6.30 -10.82 -20.76
N ASP A 341 5.41 -11.22 -19.86
CA ASP A 341 3.96 -11.10 -20.05
C ASP A 341 3.47 -9.65 -20.14
N ASN A 342 4.16 -8.73 -19.47
CA ASN A 342 3.76 -7.31 -19.42
C ASN A 342 4.70 -6.38 -20.18
N LYS A 343 5.67 -6.91 -20.90
CA LYS A 343 6.67 -6.18 -21.69
C LYS A 343 6.04 -5.07 -22.55
N LYS A 344 5.00 -5.41 -23.29
CA LYS A 344 4.31 -4.47 -24.18
C LYS A 344 3.70 -3.28 -23.41
N LYS A 345 3.02 -3.54 -22.29
CA LYS A 345 2.42 -2.48 -21.47
C LYS A 345 3.47 -1.57 -20.84
N MET A 346 4.59 -2.15 -20.42
CA MET A 346 5.70 -1.37 -19.88
C MET A 346 6.31 -0.50 -20.96
N LEU A 347 6.54 -1.02 -22.14
CA LEU A 347 7.09 -0.25 -23.28
C LEU A 347 6.16 0.89 -23.68
N GLU A 348 4.85 0.66 -23.82
CA GLU A 348 3.86 1.69 -24.14
C GLU A 348 3.87 2.84 -23.12
N LEU A 349 4.04 2.54 -21.83
CA LEU A 349 4.16 3.55 -20.77
C LEU A 349 5.42 4.42 -20.98
N PHE A 350 6.57 3.80 -21.20
CA PHE A 350 7.83 4.51 -21.38
C PHE A 350 7.93 5.24 -22.71
N GLU A 351 7.33 4.75 -23.79
CA GLU A 351 7.18 5.47 -25.06
C GLU A 351 6.39 6.77 -24.90
N ASN A 352 5.29 6.74 -24.12
CA ASN A 352 4.52 7.94 -23.81
C ASN A 352 5.33 8.97 -23.01
N MET A 353 6.13 8.50 -22.05
CA MET A 353 7.06 9.35 -21.31
C MET A 353 8.12 9.96 -22.23
N GLU A 354 8.70 9.19 -23.14
CA GLU A 354 9.69 9.67 -24.12
C GLU A 354 9.11 10.75 -25.05
N MET A 355 7.89 10.53 -25.56
CA MET A 355 7.18 11.52 -26.36
C MET A 355 6.97 12.83 -25.62
N THR A 356 6.59 12.75 -24.34
CA THR A 356 6.40 13.91 -23.46
C THR A 356 7.71 14.68 -23.26
N VAL A 357 8.80 13.98 -22.94
CA VAL A 357 10.13 14.56 -22.79
C VAL A 357 10.58 15.25 -24.09
N THR A 358 10.45 14.57 -25.21
CA THR A 358 10.85 15.07 -26.53
C THR A 358 10.08 16.34 -26.91
N LYS A 359 8.76 16.36 -26.67
CA LYS A 359 7.92 17.54 -26.91
C LYS A 359 8.36 18.74 -26.08
N LYS A 360 8.69 18.54 -24.81
CA LYS A 360 9.14 19.59 -23.90
C LYS A 360 10.54 20.07 -24.21
N LEU A 361 11.46 19.19 -24.61
CA LEU A 361 12.78 19.57 -25.06
C LEU A 361 12.74 20.47 -26.31
N ARG A 362 11.84 20.17 -27.27
CA ARG A 362 11.62 20.99 -28.46
C ARG A 362 10.99 22.34 -28.13
N ALA A 363 10.07 22.42 -27.17
CA ALA A 363 9.42 23.66 -26.75
C ALA A 363 10.41 24.62 -26.05
N ASN A 364 11.48 24.10 -25.44
CA ASN A 364 12.51 24.88 -24.73
C ASN A 364 13.68 25.29 -25.60
N VAL A 365 13.65 25.02 -26.90
CA VAL A 365 14.66 25.56 -27.86
C VAL A 365 14.25 26.97 -28.20
N PRO A 366 15.10 28.01 -27.96
CA PRO A 366 14.81 29.36 -28.39
C PRO A 366 14.58 29.37 -29.89
N GLN A 367 13.44 29.88 -30.33
CA GLN A 367 13.27 30.23 -31.78
C GLN A 367 14.18 31.40 -32.08
N ASN A 368 15.29 31.11 -32.76
CA ASN A 368 16.16 32.14 -33.32
C ASN A 368 15.49 32.82 -34.52
#